data_dfc386b2089190c4bbded63fc386e89f
#
_entry.id   dfc386b2089190c4bbded63fc386e89f
#
_cell.length_a   1.000
_cell.length_b   1.000
_cell.length_c   1.000
_cell.angle_alpha   90.00
_cell.angle_beta   90.00
_cell.angle_gamma   90.00
#
_symmetry.space_group_name_H-M   'P 1'
#
loop_
_entity.id
_entity.type
_entity.pdbx_description
1 polymer ?
#
loop_
_entity_poly.entity_id
_entity_poly.type
_entity_poly.pdbx_seq_one_letter_code
_entity_poly.pdbx_strand_id
1 'polypeptide(L)'
;MSIKVKNITKQFGSQKALNNVSFSVNRPEIVGFLGPNGAGKSTMMKILTTYLSPTSGNAEVNGHAVSNQQKQVQKSVGYLPEHNPLYLDQYVREYLRFNANVYNVDKSRVEEVIELTGLTPEAHKTIGQLSKGYRQRVGLANALLHNPEVLILDEPTTGLDPNQLVDIRQLIKSLGKDKTVFLSTHIMQEVEAMCDRVIIINKGEIVADKKLSELREGQEQTVIVEFDYRVEDAFLLKLPHAKSVKNVHDFIYEIVFDTTTDMRAHVFDFAHDNELKILQLNQKNASLESLFRELTS
;
A
#
# COMPACT_ATOMS: atom_id res chain seq x y z
N MET A 1 -1.66 7.45 -18.99
CA MET A 1 -0.71 7.33 -17.87
C MET A 1 -0.98 8.45 -16.90
N SER A 2 -1.16 8.14 -15.63
CA SER A 2 -1.41 9.14 -14.58
C SER A 2 -0.12 9.65 -13.96
N ILE A 3 0.88 8.78 -13.78
CA ILE A 3 2.20 9.14 -13.27
C ILE A 3 3.26 8.52 -14.18
N LYS A 4 4.29 9.29 -14.52
CA LYS A 4 5.43 8.84 -15.29
C LYS A 4 6.70 9.41 -14.70
N VAL A 5 7.61 8.54 -14.32
CA VAL A 5 8.90 8.89 -13.72
C VAL A 5 10.01 8.31 -14.60
N LYS A 6 10.97 9.16 -14.98
CA LYS A 6 12.10 8.77 -15.81
C LYS A 6 13.40 9.25 -15.22
N ASN A 7 14.24 8.29 -14.81
CA ASN A 7 15.61 8.49 -14.35
C ASN A 7 15.76 9.54 -13.24
N ILE A 8 14.76 9.60 -12.33
CA ILE A 8 14.77 10.58 -11.22
C ILE A 8 15.91 10.24 -10.26
N THR A 9 16.76 11.24 -10.07
CA THR A 9 17.78 11.24 -9.02
C THR A 9 17.54 12.44 -8.13
N LYS A 10 17.61 12.23 -6.81
CA LYS A 10 17.59 13.30 -5.80
C LYS A 10 18.73 13.13 -4.83
N GLN A 11 19.56 14.15 -4.75
CA GLN A 11 20.73 14.21 -3.89
C GLN A 11 20.59 15.34 -2.86
N PHE A 12 20.96 15.06 -1.61
CA PHE A 12 21.09 16.01 -0.52
C PHE A 12 22.53 15.97 -0.02
N GLY A 13 23.32 17.02 -0.30
CA GLY A 13 24.74 16.98 -0.03
C GLY A 13 25.42 15.80 -0.74
N SER A 14 26.05 14.90 0.01
CA SER A 14 26.67 13.68 -0.52
C SER A 14 25.73 12.48 -0.61
N GLN A 15 24.55 12.54 0.04
CA GLN A 15 23.62 11.42 0.10
C GLN A 15 22.63 11.45 -1.07
N LYS A 16 22.53 10.34 -1.82
CA LYS A 16 21.47 10.12 -2.81
C LYS A 16 20.27 9.50 -2.12
N ALA A 17 19.18 10.24 -2.03
CA ALA A 17 17.90 9.75 -1.52
C ALA A 17 17.11 8.98 -2.59
N LEU A 18 17.30 9.33 -3.87
CA LEU A 18 16.80 8.59 -5.04
C LEU A 18 17.93 8.49 -6.06
N ASN A 19 18.08 7.34 -6.68
CA ASN A 19 19.13 7.06 -7.65
C ASN A 19 18.53 6.41 -8.90
N ASN A 20 18.41 7.18 -9.98
CA ASN A 20 17.98 6.72 -11.31
C ASN A 20 16.63 5.98 -11.31
N VAL A 21 15.64 6.45 -10.55
CA VAL A 21 14.32 5.81 -10.39
C VAL A 21 13.46 6.04 -11.62
N SER A 22 12.89 4.96 -12.17
CA SER A 22 11.97 5.02 -13.32
C SER A 22 10.79 4.06 -13.11
N PHE A 23 9.56 4.56 -13.28
CA PHE A 23 8.32 3.76 -13.29
C PHE A 23 7.18 4.55 -13.95
N SER A 24 6.06 3.87 -14.17
CA SER A 24 4.84 4.53 -14.66
C SER A 24 3.60 3.92 -13.99
N VAL A 25 2.57 4.74 -13.78
CA VAL A 25 1.27 4.32 -13.23
C VAL A 25 0.18 4.66 -14.23
N ASN A 26 -0.71 3.73 -14.50
CA ASN A 26 -1.85 3.91 -15.40
C ASN A 26 -3.13 4.30 -14.62
N ARG A 27 -4.25 4.47 -15.30
CA ARG A 27 -5.57 4.77 -14.72
C ARG A 27 -6.56 3.63 -14.95
N PRO A 28 -7.48 3.43 -14.00
CA PRO A 28 -7.36 3.62 -12.55
C PRO A 28 -6.45 2.52 -11.98
N GLU A 29 -5.66 2.82 -10.97
CA GLU A 29 -4.78 1.84 -10.33
C GLU A 29 -4.41 2.30 -8.92
N ILE A 30 -4.41 1.39 -7.94
CA ILE A 30 -3.86 1.62 -6.60
C ILE A 30 -2.46 0.99 -6.55
N VAL A 31 -1.44 1.84 -6.47
CA VAL A 31 -0.04 1.42 -6.43
C VAL A 31 0.55 1.69 -5.06
N GLY A 32 1.06 0.64 -4.42
CA GLY A 32 1.83 0.71 -3.19
C GLY A 32 3.31 0.96 -3.48
N PHE A 33 3.88 2.02 -2.92
CA PHE A 33 5.31 2.31 -2.97
C PHE A 33 5.93 1.86 -1.65
N LEU A 34 6.38 0.61 -1.61
CA LEU A 34 6.81 -0.11 -0.43
C LEU A 34 8.33 0.01 -0.23
N GLY A 35 8.76 0.24 1.00
CA GLY A 35 10.19 0.26 1.32
C GLY A 35 10.46 0.58 2.78
N PRO A 36 11.66 0.27 3.30
CA PRO A 36 12.04 0.60 4.65
C PRO A 36 12.12 2.12 4.88
N ASN A 37 12.22 2.52 6.15
CA ASN A 37 12.44 3.93 6.48
C ASN A 37 13.77 4.42 5.88
N GLY A 38 13.74 5.63 5.30
CA GLY A 38 14.90 6.19 4.61
C GLY A 38 15.14 5.68 3.18
N ALA A 39 14.31 4.75 2.65
CA ALA A 39 14.47 4.23 1.28
C ALA A 39 14.21 5.25 0.16
N GLY A 40 13.63 6.43 0.47
CA GLY A 40 13.35 7.48 -0.51
C GLY A 40 11.86 7.70 -0.80
N LYS A 41 10.94 6.99 -0.12
CA LYS A 41 9.48 7.06 -0.35
C LYS A 41 8.93 8.48 -0.30
N SER A 42 9.03 9.16 0.85
CA SER A 42 8.53 10.53 1.00
C SER A 42 9.27 11.54 0.11
N THR A 43 10.52 11.27 -0.27
CA THR A 43 11.24 12.08 -1.26
C THR A 43 10.57 11.99 -2.62
N MET A 44 10.19 10.81 -3.08
CA MET A 44 9.45 10.61 -4.33
C MET A 44 8.08 11.27 -4.27
N MET A 45 7.31 11.11 -3.16
CA MET A 45 6.01 11.77 -2.98
C MET A 45 6.13 13.30 -3.10
N LYS A 46 7.13 13.90 -2.45
CA LYS A 46 7.40 15.34 -2.52
C LYS A 46 7.81 15.82 -3.91
N ILE A 47 8.48 15.00 -4.71
CA ILE A 47 8.81 15.35 -6.11
C ILE A 47 7.56 15.31 -6.97
N LEU A 48 6.74 14.26 -6.87
CA LEU A 48 5.50 14.12 -7.65
C LEU A 48 4.47 15.21 -7.33
N THR A 49 4.47 15.71 -6.09
CA THR A 49 3.60 16.82 -5.65
C THR A 49 4.21 18.20 -5.88
N THR A 50 5.34 18.28 -6.56
CA THR A 50 6.09 19.52 -6.86
C THR A 50 6.63 20.27 -5.64
N TYR A 51 6.56 19.67 -4.45
CA TYR A 51 7.13 20.24 -3.22
C TYR A 51 8.67 20.26 -3.25
N LEU A 52 9.27 19.32 -3.97
CA LEU A 52 10.70 19.15 -4.09
C LEU A 52 11.10 18.95 -5.55
N SER A 53 12.12 19.69 -6.02
CA SER A 53 12.66 19.48 -7.36
C SER A 53 13.64 18.31 -7.36
N PRO A 54 13.64 17.45 -8.40
CA PRO A 54 14.68 16.44 -8.58
C PRO A 54 16.05 17.09 -8.87
N THR A 55 17.13 16.38 -8.62
CA THR A 55 18.48 16.79 -9.03
C THR A 55 18.68 16.55 -10.51
N SER A 56 18.15 15.43 -11.04
CA SER A 56 18.13 15.10 -12.46
C SER A 56 16.97 14.16 -12.78
N GLY A 57 16.69 13.94 -14.07
CA GLY A 57 15.56 13.16 -14.55
C GLY A 57 14.28 13.99 -14.68
N ASN A 58 13.20 13.34 -15.09
CA ASN A 58 11.91 13.98 -15.34
C ASN A 58 10.76 13.17 -14.73
N ALA A 59 9.75 13.86 -14.21
CA ALA A 59 8.49 13.26 -13.84
C ALA A 59 7.30 14.05 -14.37
N GLU A 60 6.24 13.34 -14.69
CA GLU A 60 4.98 13.87 -15.15
C GLU A 60 3.84 13.30 -14.30
N VAL A 61 2.89 14.14 -13.93
CA VAL A 61 1.65 13.72 -13.27
C VAL A 61 0.48 14.25 -14.08
N ASN A 62 -0.42 13.37 -14.47
CA ASN A 62 -1.56 13.67 -15.34
C ASN A 62 -1.18 14.39 -16.64
N GLY A 63 -0.02 14.05 -17.23
CA GLY A 63 0.50 14.67 -18.45
C GLY A 63 1.21 16.01 -18.23
N HIS A 64 1.33 16.49 -17.00
CA HIS A 64 1.99 17.75 -16.65
C HIS A 64 3.37 17.48 -16.01
N ALA A 65 4.39 18.17 -16.51
CA ALA A 65 5.75 18.02 -16.00
C ALA A 65 5.93 18.70 -14.63
N VAL A 66 6.48 17.97 -13.66
CA VAL A 66 6.68 18.47 -12.29
C VAL A 66 7.68 19.62 -12.21
N SER A 67 8.55 19.77 -13.21
CA SER A 67 9.62 20.78 -13.22
C SER A 67 9.14 22.18 -13.64
N ASN A 68 8.20 22.28 -14.56
CA ASN A 68 7.80 23.55 -15.19
C ASN A 68 6.28 23.77 -15.30
N GLN A 69 5.46 22.77 -14.93
CA GLN A 69 3.99 22.86 -14.94
C GLN A 69 3.42 22.61 -13.54
N GLN A 70 4.07 23.13 -12.50
CA GLN A 70 3.75 22.87 -11.09
C GLN A 70 2.29 23.14 -10.73
N LYS A 71 1.73 24.27 -11.19
CA LYS A 71 0.33 24.64 -10.91
C LYS A 71 -0.67 23.65 -11.51
N GLN A 72 -0.40 23.13 -12.70
CA GLN A 72 -1.23 22.12 -13.36
C GLN A 72 -1.14 20.78 -12.63
N VAL A 73 0.07 20.36 -12.21
CA VAL A 73 0.26 19.19 -11.37
C VAL A 73 -0.53 19.32 -10.08
N GLN A 74 -0.39 20.44 -9.35
CA GLN A 74 -1.07 20.67 -8.07
C GLN A 74 -2.61 20.68 -8.20
N LYS A 75 -3.15 21.14 -9.33
CA LYS A 75 -4.59 21.07 -9.62
C LYS A 75 -5.10 19.65 -9.88
N SER A 76 -4.24 18.74 -10.35
CA SER A 76 -4.60 17.36 -10.69
C SER A 76 -4.30 16.37 -9.56
N VAL A 77 -3.60 16.78 -8.51
CA VAL A 77 -3.12 15.94 -7.42
C VAL A 77 -3.76 16.31 -6.10
N GLY A 78 -4.35 15.33 -5.41
CA GLY A 78 -4.66 15.42 -3.98
C GLY A 78 -3.50 14.81 -3.18
N TYR A 79 -2.96 15.55 -2.23
CA TYR A 79 -1.82 15.10 -1.44
C TYR A 79 -2.15 15.02 0.05
N LEU A 80 -1.89 13.85 0.63
CA LEU A 80 -1.91 13.64 2.07
C LEU A 80 -0.48 13.35 2.53
N PRO A 81 0.21 14.28 3.21
CA PRO A 81 1.54 14.04 3.76
C PRO A 81 1.47 13.16 5.02
N GLU A 82 2.55 12.47 5.34
CA GLU A 82 2.71 11.64 6.55
C GLU A 82 2.37 12.43 7.83
N HIS A 83 2.93 13.64 7.94
CA HIS A 83 2.63 14.58 9.01
C HIS A 83 1.63 15.60 8.49
N ASN A 84 0.36 15.37 8.74
CA ASN A 84 -0.73 16.20 8.26
C ASN A 84 -0.74 17.56 8.97
N PRO A 85 -0.40 18.69 8.31
CA PRO A 85 -0.26 20.00 8.91
C PRO A 85 -1.61 20.72 9.07
N LEU A 86 -2.44 20.22 9.99
CA LEU A 86 -3.76 20.77 10.25
C LEU A 86 -3.72 21.93 11.26
N TYR A 87 -4.61 22.90 11.09
CA TYR A 87 -4.83 23.98 12.05
C TYR A 87 -5.74 23.47 13.18
N LEU A 88 -5.15 23.10 14.33
CA LEU A 88 -5.82 22.37 15.41
C LEU A 88 -6.93 23.16 16.11
N ASP A 89 -6.89 24.46 16.08
CA ASP A 89 -7.84 25.41 16.65
C ASP A 89 -9.04 25.71 15.74
N GLN A 90 -8.96 25.36 14.46
CA GLN A 90 -10.08 25.52 13.53
C GLN A 90 -11.09 24.36 13.65
N TYR A 91 -12.37 24.68 13.39
CA TYR A 91 -13.39 23.66 13.18
C TYR A 91 -13.17 22.93 11.86
N VAL A 92 -13.52 21.64 11.80
CA VAL A 92 -13.37 20.82 10.59
C VAL A 92 -13.99 21.51 9.36
N ARG A 93 -15.24 21.97 9.48
CA ARG A 93 -15.94 22.64 8.37
C ARG A 93 -15.29 23.96 7.96
N GLU A 94 -14.79 24.74 8.90
CA GLU A 94 -14.09 26.00 8.61
C GLU A 94 -12.79 25.75 7.86
N TYR A 95 -11.99 24.80 8.33
CA TYR A 95 -10.76 24.39 7.68
C TYR A 95 -11.01 23.93 6.23
N LEU A 96 -12.00 23.08 6.01
CA LEU A 96 -12.34 22.59 4.68
C LEU A 96 -12.92 23.71 3.78
N ARG A 97 -13.75 24.62 4.32
CA ARG A 97 -14.26 25.79 3.58
C ARG A 97 -13.15 26.75 3.20
N PHE A 98 -12.20 26.99 4.09
CA PHE A 98 -11.03 27.81 3.79
C PHE A 98 -10.25 27.21 2.60
N ASN A 99 -9.94 25.93 2.63
CA ASN A 99 -9.24 25.25 1.54
C ASN A 99 -10.07 25.18 0.25
N ALA A 100 -11.39 24.98 0.33
CA ALA A 100 -12.28 25.04 -0.83
C ALA A 100 -12.20 26.39 -1.55
N ASN A 101 -12.16 27.50 -0.78
CA ASN A 101 -11.95 28.83 -1.36
C ASN A 101 -10.57 28.96 -2.03
N VAL A 102 -9.51 28.40 -1.46
CA VAL A 102 -8.16 28.41 -2.06
C VAL A 102 -8.14 27.66 -3.39
N TYR A 103 -8.83 26.53 -3.47
CA TYR A 103 -8.96 25.75 -4.70
C TYR A 103 -10.02 26.31 -5.66
N ASN A 104 -10.79 27.32 -5.24
CA ASN A 104 -11.91 27.89 -5.99
C ASN A 104 -12.95 26.82 -6.41
N VAL A 105 -13.32 25.95 -5.47
CA VAL A 105 -14.35 24.92 -5.64
C VAL A 105 -15.64 25.32 -4.92
N ASP A 106 -16.76 24.77 -5.39
CA ASP A 106 -18.07 25.07 -4.80
C ASP A 106 -18.15 24.63 -3.34
N LYS A 107 -18.87 25.37 -2.52
CA LYS A 107 -19.03 25.10 -1.08
C LYS A 107 -19.78 23.80 -0.81
N SER A 108 -20.62 23.33 -1.72
CA SER A 108 -21.31 22.03 -1.62
C SER A 108 -20.31 20.88 -1.54
N ARG A 109 -19.15 21.01 -2.20
CA ARG A 109 -18.10 20.03 -2.18
C ARG A 109 -17.55 19.74 -0.78
N VAL A 110 -17.64 20.70 0.14
CA VAL A 110 -17.21 20.51 1.53
C VAL A 110 -18.04 19.43 2.24
N GLU A 111 -19.37 19.49 2.10
CA GLU A 111 -20.23 18.48 2.74
C GLU A 111 -20.08 17.10 2.05
N GLU A 112 -19.89 17.08 0.72
CA GLU A 112 -19.62 15.83 -0.01
C GLU A 112 -18.34 15.13 0.49
N VAL A 113 -17.22 15.85 0.67
CA VAL A 113 -15.98 15.24 1.15
C VAL A 113 -16.05 14.87 2.64
N ILE A 114 -16.83 15.59 3.45
CA ILE A 114 -17.12 15.24 4.84
C ILE A 114 -17.86 13.88 4.90
N GLU A 115 -18.89 13.72 4.08
CA GLU A 115 -19.63 12.46 4.00
C GLU A 115 -18.74 11.32 3.47
N LEU A 116 -18.07 11.55 2.33
CA LEU A 116 -17.20 10.58 1.67
C LEU A 116 -16.10 10.03 2.60
N THR A 117 -15.55 10.88 3.47
CA THR A 117 -14.48 10.50 4.40
C THR A 117 -14.99 10.07 5.77
N GLY A 118 -16.31 9.98 5.97
CA GLY A 118 -16.93 9.58 7.24
C GLY A 118 -16.68 10.55 8.38
N LEU A 119 -16.55 11.85 8.08
CA LEU A 119 -16.32 12.90 9.05
C LEU A 119 -17.62 13.46 9.67
N THR A 120 -18.78 13.12 9.14
CA THR A 120 -20.09 13.70 9.51
C THR A 120 -20.30 13.75 11.03
N PRO A 121 -20.02 12.71 11.84
CA PRO A 121 -20.22 12.76 13.29
C PRO A 121 -19.34 13.78 14.00
N GLU A 122 -18.17 14.05 13.48
CA GLU A 122 -17.12 14.88 14.11
C GLU A 122 -16.94 16.26 13.44
N ALA A 123 -17.66 16.54 12.36
CA ALA A 123 -17.47 17.74 11.55
C ALA A 123 -17.79 19.08 12.26
N HIS A 124 -18.44 19.01 13.42
CA HIS A 124 -18.78 20.15 14.26
C HIS A 124 -17.70 20.50 15.31
N LYS A 125 -16.69 19.64 15.47
CA LYS A 125 -15.61 19.81 16.46
C LYS A 125 -14.43 20.59 15.90
N THR A 126 -13.59 21.11 16.78
CA THR A 126 -12.26 21.59 16.39
C THR A 126 -11.36 20.41 16.07
N ILE A 127 -10.42 20.61 15.14
CA ILE A 127 -9.50 19.56 14.69
C ILE A 127 -8.65 19.05 15.85
N GLY A 128 -8.31 19.91 16.81
CA GLY A 128 -7.57 19.55 18.02
C GLY A 128 -8.29 18.53 18.93
N GLN A 129 -9.62 18.50 18.91
CA GLN A 129 -10.44 17.55 19.69
C GLN A 129 -10.57 16.17 19.03
N LEU A 130 -10.14 16.02 17.77
CA LEU A 130 -10.27 14.78 17.02
C LEU A 130 -9.20 13.75 17.42
N SER A 131 -9.55 12.48 17.33
CA SER A 131 -8.58 11.39 17.36
C SER A 131 -7.61 11.48 16.16
N LYS A 132 -6.48 10.79 16.25
CA LYS A 132 -5.51 10.75 15.13
C LYS A 132 -6.16 10.28 13.83
N GLY A 133 -7.02 9.25 13.88
CA GLY A 133 -7.72 8.73 12.71
C GLY A 133 -8.68 9.74 12.08
N TYR A 134 -9.42 10.47 12.90
CA TYR A 134 -10.27 11.54 12.38
C TYR A 134 -9.47 12.71 11.80
N ARG A 135 -8.32 13.07 12.37
CA ARG A 135 -7.40 14.05 11.76
C ARG A 135 -6.88 13.57 10.40
N GLN A 136 -6.59 12.28 10.28
CA GLN A 136 -6.18 11.70 9.00
C GLN A 136 -7.30 11.79 7.96
N ARG A 137 -8.55 11.53 8.36
CA ARG A 137 -9.74 11.74 7.49
C ARG A 137 -9.92 13.20 7.08
N VAL A 138 -9.64 14.17 7.97
CA VAL A 138 -9.65 15.61 7.61
C VAL A 138 -8.61 15.92 6.54
N GLY A 139 -7.40 15.38 6.66
CA GLY A 139 -6.36 15.54 5.63
C GLY A 139 -6.76 14.92 4.31
N LEU A 140 -7.36 13.73 4.33
CA LEU A 140 -7.86 13.06 3.13
C LEU A 140 -9.03 13.83 2.50
N ALA A 141 -9.97 14.35 3.32
CA ALA A 141 -11.04 15.23 2.85
C ALA A 141 -10.49 16.48 2.14
N ASN A 142 -9.47 17.11 2.74
CA ASN A 142 -8.78 18.24 2.13
C ASN A 142 -8.12 17.87 0.79
N ALA A 143 -7.46 16.70 0.71
CA ALA A 143 -6.85 16.21 -0.53
C ALA A 143 -7.89 15.92 -1.63
N LEU A 144 -9.15 15.66 -1.26
CA LEU A 144 -10.25 15.35 -2.17
C LEU A 144 -11.10 16.55 -2.59
N LEU A 145 -10.93 17.70 -1.96
CA LEU A 145 -11.78 18.89 -2.16
C LEU A 145 -11.93 19.28 -3.63
N HIS A 146 -10.83 19.40 -4.36
CA HIS A 146 -10.79 19.80 -5.76
C HIS A 146 -11.00 18.67 -6.76
N ASN A 147 -11.47 17.51 -6.27
CA ASN A 147 -11.75 16.30 -7.05
C ASN A 147 -10.59 15.86 -7.96
N PRO A 148 -9.39 15.65 -7.43
CA PRO A 148 -8.21 15.33 -8.22
C PRO A 148 -8.35 13.98 -8.91
N GLU A 149 -7.63 13.79 -10.02
CA GLU A 149 -7.57 12.51 -10.74
C GLU A 149 -6.52 11.57 -10.14
N VAL A 150 -5.51 12.14 -9.46
CA VAL A 150 -4.42 11.41 -8.82
C VAL A 150 -4.38 11.74 -7.33
N LEU A 151 -4.35 10.71 -6.51
CA LEU A 151 -4.13 10.83 -5.06
C LEU A 151 -2.73 10.33 -4.72
N ILE A 152 -1.96 11.15 -4.02
CA ILE A 152 -0.65 10.81 -3.48
C ILE A 152 -0.76 10.82 -1.96
N LEU A 153 -0.59 9.64 -1.34
CA LEU A 153 -0.81 9.42 0.08
C LEU A 153 0.50 8.92 0.72
N ASP A 154 1.08 9.73 1.60
CA ASP A 154 2.33 9.38 2.28
C ASP A 154 2.00 8.77 3.65
N GLU A 155 2.22 7.45 3.81
CA GLU A 155 1.95 6.67 5.03
C GLU A 155 0.51 6.89 5.58
N PRO A 156 -0.56 6.69 4.78
CA PRO A 156 -1.93 7.13 5.13
C PRO A 156 -2.53 6.42 6.34
N THR A 157 -1.96 5.31 6.77
CA THR A 157 -2.47 4.42 7.82
C THR A 157 -1.65 4.46 9.11
N THR A 158 -0.53 5.17 9.10
CA THR A 158 0.42 5.19 10.22
C THR A 158 -0.20 5.71 11.51
N GLY A 159 -0.17 4.85 12.55
CA GLY A 159 -0.62 5.16 13.92
C GLY A 159 -2.13 5.23 14.08
N LEU A 160 -2.88 4.56 13.22
CA LEU A 160 -4.30 4.29 13.37
C LEU A 160 -4.53 3.02 14.19
N ASP A 161 -5.63 2.98 14.93
CA ASP A 161 -6.08 1.75 15.59
C ASP A 161 -6.67 0.75 14.56
N PRO A 162 -6.84 -0.54 14.94
CA PRO A 162 -7.30 -1.57 14.00
C PRO A 162 -8.64 -1.26 13.31
N ASN A 163 -9.59 -0.65 14.00
CA ASN A 163 -10.89 -0.31 13.42
C ASN A 163 -10.73 0.84 12.39
N GLN A 164 -9.98 1.87 12.76
CA GLN A 164 -9.69 2.99 11.87
C GLN A 164 -8.92 2.55 10.62
N LEU A 165 -8.01 1.56 10.76
CA LEU A 165 -7.29 0.96 9.62
C LEU A 165 -8.26 0.34 8.61
N VAL A 166 -9.23 -0.45 9.08
CA VAL A 166 -10.23 -1.08 8.19
C VAL A 166 -10.99 -0.01 7.39
N ASP A 167 -11.46 1.02 8.07
CA ASP A 167 -12.25 2.09 7.44
C ASP A 167 -11.44 2.87 6.39
N ILE A 168 -10.20 3.27 6.72
CA ILE A 168 -9.33 4.01 5.79
C ILE A 168 -8.97 3.15 4.58
N ARG A 169 -8.70 1.83 4.78
CA ARG A 169 -8.45 0.90 3.68
C ARG A 169 -9.65 0.80 2.74
N GLN A 170 -10.86 0.68 3.29
CA GLN A 170 -12.09 0.63 2.48
C GLN A 170 -12.29 1.94 1.69
N LEU A 171 -12.05 3.08 2.32
CA LEU A 171 -12.13 4.38 1.67
C LEU A 171 -11.12 4.50 0.52
N ILE A 172 -9.84 4.16 0.75
CA ILE A 172 -8.81 4.18 -0.30
C ILE A 172 -9.20 3.25 -1.46
N LYS A 173 -9.68 2.03 -1.18
CA LYS A 173 -10.18 1.09 -2.21
C LYS A 173 -11.35 1.66 -3.01
N SER A 174 -12.29 2.35 -2.36
CA SER A 174 -13.41 2.98 -3.04
C SER A 174 -12.96 4.09 -3.99
N LEU A 175 -11.98 4.91 -3.56
CA LEU A 175 -11.41 5.98 -4.36
C LEU A 175 -10.60 5.45 -5.56
N GLY A 176 -9.92 4.32 -5.39
CA GLY A 176 -9.13 3.67 -6.44
C GLY A 176 -9.94 3.12 -7.62
N LYS A 177 -11.27 3.00 -7.50
CA LYS A 177 -12.13 2.58 -8.61
C LYS A 177 -12.14 3.59 -9.77
N ASP A 178 -12.07 4.88 -9.46
CA ASP A 178 -12.18 5.97 -10.42
C ASP A 178 -10.92 6.83 -10.52
N LYS A 179 -10.05 6.75 -9.52
CA LYS A 179 -8.85 7.56 -9.39
C LYS A 179 -7.59 6.71 -9.39
N THR A 180 -6.48 7.32 -9.78
CA THR A 180 -5.16 6.74 -9.52
C THR A 180 -4.76 7.06 -8.10
N VAL A 181 -4.41 6.04 -7.32
CA VAL A 181 -3.89 6.20 -5.96
C VAL A 181 -2.45 5.69 -5.92
N PHE A 182 -1.53 6.57 -5.52
CA PHE A 182 -0.13 6.24 -5.29
C PHE A 182 0.17 6.45 -3.82
N LEU A 183 0.34 5.37 -3.07
CA LEU A 183 0.53 5.44 -1.62
C LEU A 183 1.89 4.88 -1.21
N SER A 184 2.55 5.54 -0.26
CA SER A 184 3.73 5.00 0.40
C SER A 184 3.35 4.20 1.64
N THR A 185 4.07 3.14 1.90
CA THR A 185 3.99 2.41 3.16
C THR A 185 5.25 1.58 3.40
N HIS A 186 5.50 1.22 4.63
CA HIS A 186 6.51 0.22 5.03
C HIS A 186 5.85 -1.08 5.52
N ILE A 187 4.51 -1.16 5.47
CA ILE A 187 3.70 -2.27 5.99
C ILE A 187 3.16 -3.10 4.81
N MET A 188 3.64 -4.31 4.66
CA MET A 188 3.28 -5.20 3.56
C MET A 188 1.80 -5.59 3.55
N GLN A 189 1.24 -5.85 4.73
CA GLN A 189 -0.18 -6.20 4.89
C GLN A 189 -1.12 -5.12 4.34
N GLU A 190 -0.67 -3.87 4.32
CA GLU A 190 -1.45 -2.77 3.75
C GLU A 190 -1.44 -2.80 2.23
N VAL A 191 -0.28 -3.09 1.65
CA VAL A 191 -0.15 -3.27 0.21
C VAL A 191 -1.05 -4.43 -0.25
N GLU A 192 -0.97 -5.58 0.42
CA GLU A 192 -1.79 -6.77 0.11
C GLU A 192 -3.29 -6.52 0.26
N ALA A 193 -3.69 -5.66 1.21
CA ALA A 193 -5.08 -5.36 1.50
C ALA A 193 -5.70 -4.35 0.53
N MET A 194 -4.92 -3.42 -0.04
CA MET A 194 -5.47 -2.26 -0.77
C MET A 194 -5.00 -2.13 -2.21
N CYS A 195 -3.77 -2.58 -2.53
CA CYS A 195 -3.14 -2.25 -3.78
C CYS A 195 -3.40 -3.28 -4.88
N ASP A 196 -3.33 -2.84 -6.13
CA ASP A 196 -3.34 -3.68 -7.31
C ASP A 196 -1.91 -4.07 -7.72
N ARG A 197 -0.94 -3.19 -7.41
CA ARG A 197 0.46 -3.31 -7.79
C ARG A 197 1.36 -2.76 -6.69
N VAL A 198 2.56 -3.32 -6.58
CA VAL A 198 3.60 -2.87 -5.66
C VAL A 198 4.87 -2.50 -6.41
N ILE A 199 5.43 -1.36 -6.06
CA ILE A 199 6.78 -0.94 -6.44
C ILE A 199 7.61 -0.93 -5.16
N ILE A 200 8.65 -1.77 -5.11
CA ILE A 200 9.53 -1.87 -3.94
C ILE A 200 10.77 -1.01 -4.18
N ILE A 201 11.02 -0.12 -3.23
CA ILE A 201 12.20 0.74 -3.23
C ILE A 201 13.12 0.40 -2.05
N ASN A 202 14.42 0.29 -2.33
CA ASN A 202 15.45 0.12 -1.31
C ASN A 202 16.65 1.01 -1.63
N LYS A 203 17.19 1.72 -0.64
CA LYS A 203 18.37 2.62 -0.78
C LYS A 203 18.29 3.58 -1.98
N GLY A 204 17.08 4.06 -2.27
CA GLY A 204 16.82 5.00 -3.37
C GLY A 204 16.67 4.39 -4.76
N GLU A 205 16.65 3.06 -4.89
CA GLU A 205 16.51 2.34 -6.16
C GLU A 205 15.29 1.42 -6.15
N ILE A 206 14.63 1.26 -7.31
CA ILE A 206 13.55 0.27 -7.46
C ILE A 206 14.16 -1.11 -7.57
N VAL A 207 13.77 -2.00 -6.66
CA VAL A 207 14.21 -3.39 -6.63
C VAL A 207 13.16 -4.36 -7.17
N ALA A 208 11.89 -3.98 -7.16
CA ALA A 208 10.82 -4.74 -7.79
C ALA A 208 9.65 -3.83 -8.21
N ASP A 209 8.92 -4.25 -9.24
CA ASP A 209 7.71 -3.64 -9.76
C ASP A 209 6.80 -4.76 -10.27
N LYS A 210 5.76 -5.12 -9.50
CA LYS A 210 4.94 -6.31 -9.71
C LYS A 210 3.47 -6.04 -9.44
N LYS A 211 2.58 -6.63 -10.25
CA LYS A 211 1.16 -6.71 -9.90
C LYS A 211 0.95 -7.74 -8.79
N LEU A 212 0.04 -7.45 -7.85
CA LEU A 212 -0.25 -8.38 -6.77
C LEU A 212 -0.95 -9.66 -7.27
N SER A 213 -1.68 -9.59 -8.39
CA SER A 213 -2.21 -10.79 -9.06
C SER A 213 -1.08 -11.72 -9.51
N GLU A 214 -0.02 -11.18 -10.12
CA GLU A 214 1.14 -11.96 -10.60
C GLU A 214 1.92 -12.59 -9.43
N LEU A 215 1.92 -11.96 -8.27
CA LEU A 215 2.53 -12.53 -7.06
C LEU A 215 1.70 -13.68 -6.46
N ARG A 216 0.40 -13.73 -6.77
CA ARG A 216 -0.52 -14.80 -6.36
C ARG A 216 -0.64 -15.90 -7.41
N GLU A 217 -0.46 -15.55 -8.70
CA GLU A 217 -0.52 -16.47 -9.83
C GLU A 217 0.87 -17.10 -10.08
N GLY A 218 0.94 -18.41 -10.08
CA GLY A 218 2.17 -19.15 -10.44
C GLY A 218 3.12 -19.43 -9.29
N GLN A 219 2.70 -19.27 -8.06
CA GLN A 219 3.50 -19.65 -6.90
C GLN A 219 3.18 -21.05 -6.42
N GLU A 220 4.26 -21.80 -6.13
CA GLU A 220 4.20 -23.00 -5.36
C GLU A 220 3.45 -22.74 -4.05
N GLN A 221 2.45 -23.54 -3.77
CA GLN A 221 1.74 -23.41 -2.51
C GLN A 221 2.55 -24.10 -1.41
N THR A 222 2.82 -23.39 -0.33
CA THR A 222 3.43 -24.00 0.85
C THR A 222 2.38 -24.15 1.94
N VAL A 223 2.20 -25.38 2.39
CA VAL A 223 1.32 -25.72 3.52
C VAL A 223 2.19 -26.10 4.71
N ILE A 224 1.94 -25.46 5.85
CA ILE A 224 2.50 -25.84 7.14
C ILE A 224 1.45 -26.67 7.88
N VAL A 225 1.81 -27.88 8.22
CA VAL A 225 0.95 -28.80 8.99
C VAL A 225 1.69 -29.31 10.21
N GLU A 226 0.99 -29.34 11.35
CA GLU A 226 1.43 -30.02 12.56
C GLU A 226 0.51 -31.21 12.81
N PHE A 227 1.10 -32.41 12.90
CA PHE A 227 0.40 -33.63 13.23
C PHE A 227 0.59 -33.96 14.73
N ASP A 228 -0.22 -34.89 15.25
CA ASP A 228 -0.07 -35.43 16.60
C ASP A 228 1.00 -36.53 16.66
N TYR A 229 1.53 -36.94 15.52
CA TYR A 229 2.54 -37.99 15.41
C TYR A 229 3.54 -37.73 14.28
N ARG A 230 4.69 -38.37 14.35
CA ARG A 230 5.72 -38.26 13.32
C ARG A 230 5.30 -38.96 12.03
N VAL A 231 5.39 -38.28 10.93
CA VAL A 231 5.13 -38.78 9.57
C VAL A 231 6.45 -38.81 8.80
N GLU A 232 6.73 -39.88 8.07
CA GLU A 232 7.90 -39.91 7.19
C GLU A 232 7.66 -39.00 5.96
N ASP A 233 8.65 -38.22 5.59
CA ASP A 233 8.59 -37.29 4.47
C ASP A 233 8.16 -37.95 3.15
N ALA A 234 8.54 -39.21 2.97
CA ALA A 234 8.19 -40.01 1.80
C ALA A 234 6.68 -40.24 1.62
N PHE A 235 5.89 -40.24 2.70
CA PHE A 235 4.43 -40.35 2.62
C PHE A 235 3.80 -39.02 2.24
N LEU A 236 4.30 -37.93 2.77
CA LEU A 236 3.82 -36.57 2.44
C LEU A 236 4.18 -36.19 1.00
N LEU A 237 5.30 -36.69 0.46
CA LEU A 237 5.67 -36.49 -0.96
C LEU A 237 4.75 -37.22 -1.94
N LYS A 238 3.93 -38.19 -1.49
CA LYS A 238 2.92 -38.84 -2.33
C LYS A 238 1.64 -38.04 -2.51
N LEU A 239 1.47 -36.95 -1.76
CA LEU A 239 0.34 -36.07 -1.94
C LEU A 239 0.33 -35.48 -3.38
N PRO A 240 -0.86 -35.31 -3.98
CA PRO A 240 -0.97 -34.72 -5.31
C PRO A 240 -0.22 -33.39 -5.38
N HIS A 241 0.57 -33.16 -6.44
CA HIS A 241 1.34 -31.94 -6.66
C HIS A 241 2.40 -31.62 -5.59
N ALA A 242 2.70 -32.49 -4.65
CA ALA A 242 3.78 -32.28 -3.68
C ALA A 242 5.15 -32.29 -4.39
N LYS A 243 5.89 -31.20 -4.25
CA LYS A 243 7.22 -30.98 -4.85
C LYS A 243 8.34 -31.25 -3.85
N SER A 244 8.17 -30.78 -2.64
CA SER A 244 9.14 -31.02 -1.56
C SER A 244 8.46 -31.01 -0.20
N VAL A 245 9.06 -31.74 0.73
CA VAL A 245 8.65 -31.77 2.13
C VAL A 245 9.87 -31.48 2.99
N LYS A 246 9.67 -30.68 4.02
CA LYS A 246 10.71 -30.37 5.00
C LYS A 246 10.11 -30.48 6.40
N ASN A 247 10.67 -31.35 7.23
CA ASN A 247 10.40 -31.34 8.66
C ASN A 247 11.08 -30.10 9.25
N VAL A 248 10.28 -29.17 9.85
CA VAL A 248 10.78 -27.91 10.40
C VAL A 248 11.21 -28.10 11.85
N HIS A 249 10.36 -28.76 12.63
CA HIS A 249 10.58 -29.04 14.05
C HIS A 249 9.57 -30.13 14.51
N ASP A 250 9.99 -31.11 15.28
CA ASP A 250 9.16 -32.17 15.84
C ASP A 250 8.20 -32.81 14.81
N PHE A 251 6.89 -32.49 14.93
CA PHE A 251 5.83 -33.00 14.05
C PHE A 251 5.29 -31.93 13.09
N ILE A 252 6.02 -30.83 12.91
CA ILE A 252 5.68 -29.73 12.00
C ILE A 252 6.38 -29.92 10.66
N TYR A 253 5.59 -29.97 9.60
CA TYR A 253 6.05 -30.14 8.23
C TYR A 253 5.70 -28.94 7.37
N GLU A 254 6.63 -28.54 6.53
CA GLU A 254 6.44 -27.56 5.45
C GLU A 254 6.40 -28.35 4.13
N ILE A 255 5.22 -28.37 3.48
CA ILE A 255 4.98 -29.09 2.23
C ILE A 255 4.80 -28.06 1.12
N VAL A 256 5.65 -28.15 0.10
CA VAL A 256 5.56 -27.29 -1.09
C VAL A 256 4.83 -28.05 -2.20
N PHE A 257 3.79 -27.46 -2.73
CA PHE A 257 2.97 -28.01 -3.82
C PHE A 257 3.15 -27.16 -5.09
N ASP A 258 3.30 -27.81 -6.23
CA ASP A 258 3.36 -27.17 -7.56
C ASP A 258 1.93 -26.98 -8.11
N THR A 259 1.15 -26.15 -7.44
CA THR A 259 -0.23 -25.84 -7.82
C THR A 259 -0.71 -24.56 -7.12
N THR A 260 -1.67 -23.88 -7.75
CA THR A 260 -2.37 -22.72 -7.17
C THR A 260 -3.65 -23.11 -6.42
N THR A 261 -4.09 -24.40 -6.55
CA THR A 261 -5.27 -24.92 -5.85
C THR A 261 -4.97 -25.10 -4.37
N ASP A 262 -5.91 -24.76 -3.49
CA ASP A 262 -5.76 -24.94 -2.05
C ASP A 262 -5.60 -26.43 -1.68
N MET A 263 -4.39 -26.83 -1.30
CA MET A 263 -4.04 -28.20 -0.99
C MET A 263 -4.30 -28.59 0.47
N ARG A 264 -4.81 -27.68 1.30
CA ARG A 264 -5.13 -28.00 2.71
C ARG A 264 -6.18 -29.09 2.83
N ALA A 265 -7.15 -29.16 1.91
CA ALA A 265 -8.13 -30.23 1.86
C ALA A 265 -7.47 -31.59 1.66
N HIS A 266 -6.54 -31.69 0.71
CA HIS A 266 -5.80 -32.96 0.44
C HIS A 266 -4.89 -33.38 1.61
N VAL A 267 -4.30 -32.39 2.32
CA VAL A 267 -3.53 -32.67 3.54
C VAL A 267 -4.46 -33.17 4.66
N PHE A 268 -5.66 -32.60 4.75
CA PHE A 268 -6.67 -33.06 5.71
C PHE A 268 -7.15 -34.49 5.40
N ASP A 269 -7.47 -34.78 4.15
CA ASP A 269 -7.88 -36.13 3.72
C ASP A 269 -6.78 -37.15 3.99
N PHE A 270 -5.52 -36.81 3.68
CA PHE A 270 -4.36 -37.64 4.00
C PHE A 270 -4.26 -37.94 5.50
N ALA A 271 -4.44 -36.94 6.35
CA ALA A 271 -4.40 -37.13 7.79
C ALA A 271 -5.52 -38.06 8.27
N HIS A 272 -6.74 -37.87 7.75
CA HIS A 272 -7.90 -38.68 8.05
C HIS A 272 -7.68 -40.16 7.67
N ASP A 273 -7.19 -40.41 6.43
CA ASP A 273 -6.94 -41.75 5.90
C ASP A 273 -5.84 -42.51 6.64
N ASN A 274 -4.94 -41.78 7.30
CA ASN A 274 -3.84 -42.38 8.07
C ASN A 274 -4.04 -42.28 9.59
N GLU A 275 -5.25 -41.99 10.06
CA GLU A 275 -5.63 -41.88 11.48
C GLU A 275 -4.80 -40.85 12.27
N LEU A 276 -4.27 -39.83 11.59
CA LEU A 276 -3.50 -38.72 12.16
C LEU A 276 -4.43 -37.58 12.57
N LYS A 277 -4.10 -36.91 13.65
CA LYS A 277 -4.78 -35.65 14.02
C LYS A 277 -3.96 -34.47 13.58
N ILE A 278 -4.64 -33.50 12.98
CA ILE A 278 -4.05 -32.20 12.65
C ILE A 278 -4.20 -31.29 13.84
N LEU A 279 -3.08 -30.80 14.37
CA LEU A 279 -3.04 -29.82 15.46
C LEU A 279 -3.02 -28.40 14.91
N GLN A 280 -2.36 -28.22 13.75
CA GLN A 280 -2.31 -26.94 13.03
C GLN A 280 -2.25 -27.19 11.52
N LEU A 281 -2.97 -26.38 10.74
CA LEU A 281 -2.96 -26.43 9.27
C LEU A 281 -3.06 -25.03 8.71
N ASN A 282 -1.96 -24.50 8.19
CA ASN A 282 -1.86 -23.17 7.64
C ASN A 282 -1.28 -23.19 6.23
N GLN A 283 -1.80 -22.33 5.38
CA GLN A 283 -1.17 -22.04 4.10
C GLN A 283 -0.16 -20.89 4.32
N LYS A 284 1.11 -21.19 4.02
CA LYS A 284 2.16 -20.17 3.92
C LYS A 284 2.23 -19.75 2.46
N ASN A 285 1.50 -18.71 2.09
CA ASN A 285 1.70 -18.14 0.77
C ASN A 285 3.13 -17.59 0.69
N ALA A 286 3.76 -17.69 -0.48
CA ALA A 286 4.94 -16.88 -0.76
C ALA A 286 4.48 -15.42 -0.64
N SER A 287 4.67 -14.86 0.55
CA SER A 287 4.11 -13.57 0.91
C SER A 287 4.97 -12.49 0.28
N LEU A 288 4.36 -11.36 -0.03
CA LEU A 288 5.08 -10.14 -0.34
C LEU A 288 6.24 -9.91 0.67
N GLU A 289 6.08 -10.44 1.90
CA GLU A 289 7.09 -10.39 2.96
C GLU A 289 8.37 -11.19 2.63
N SER A 290 8.26 -12.39 2.05
CA SER A 290 9.44 -13.18 1.66
C SER A 290 10.20 -12.48 0.52
N LEU A 291 9.47 -12.00 -0.49
CA LEU A 291 10.04 -11.23 -1.58
C LEU A 291 10.71 -9.94 -1.08
N PHE A 292 10.04 -9.23 -0.19
CA PHE A 292 10.59 -8.00 0.39
C PHE A 292 11.86 -8.25 1.17
N ARG A 293 11.90 -9.27 2.02
CA ARG A 293 13.10 -9.66 2.79
C ARG A 293 14.27 -10.01 1.86
N GLU A 294 14.01 -10.80 0.82
CA GLU A 294 15.03 -11.18 -0.16
C GLU A 294 15.61 -9.97 -0.89
N LEU A 295 14.76 -9.02 -1.29
CA LEU A 295 15.16 -7.84 -2.06
C LEU A 295 15.73 -6.68 -1.21
N THR A 296 15.56 -6.70 0.11
CA THR A 296 15.98 -5.60 0.99
C THR A 296 17.06 -5.98 2.00
N SER A 297 17.43 -7.26 2.10
CA SER A 297 18.59 -7.77 2.84
C SER A 297 19.93 -7.57 2.05
#